data_d146c1e51b250ba7cabc3381581851f9
#
_entry.id   d146c1e51b250ba7cabc3381581851f9
#
_cell.length_a   1.000
_cell.length_b   1.000
_cell.length_c   1.000
_cell.angle_alpha   90.00
_cell.angle_beta   90.00
_cell.angle_gamma   90.00
#
_symmetry.space_group_name_H-M   'P 1'
#
loop_
_entity.id
_entity.type
_entity.pdbx_description
1 polymer ?
#
loop_
_entity_poly.entity_id
_entity_poly.type
_entity_poly.pdbx_seq_one_letter_code
_entity_poly.pdbx_strand_id
1 'polypeptide(L)'
;MKKHFWWMSVALWLPLQAAAQDGRFHSPVDIPFLMSGSFGEPRPNHFHCGIDVKTQGVVGKRVLSVYDGYVSRLTVGYDGFGNAVYVTHPNGLVSVYCHLNEFVPALKEVVRRCQYKEETERVDVKLPPAVFPVKAGDLIAYSGNTGASLAPHLHLELHRVSDGALVDPLPYFQHLLTDDMSPVVHGVKLYACPGRGWIDTGRSSKTFTVTADASARVVRAWGRVGAAVWADDLMNHTQNKFGIRRITLKVDGRQAVSYTHLTLP
;
A
#
# COMPACT_ATOMS: atom_id res chain seq x y z
N MET A 1 -25.78 13.25 69.14
CA MET A 1 -25.44 12.10 68.26
C MET A 1 -25.73 12.47 66.83
N LYS A 2 -24.68 12.82 66.04
CA LYS A 2 -24.83 13.14 64.60
C LYS A 2 -24.45 11.90 63.80
N LYS A 3 -25.42 11.34 63.04
CA LYS A 3 -25.21 10.19 62.11
C LYS A 3 -24.67 10.70 60.79
N HIS A 4 -23.44 10.35 60.45
CA HIS A 4 -22.87 10.60 59.15
C HIS A 4 -23.28 9.44 58.20
N PHE A 5 -24.07 9.75 57.17
CA PHE A 5 -24.38 8.84 56.08
C PHE A 5 -23.27 8.97 55.01
N TRP A 6 -22.51 7.91 54.78
CA TRP A 6 -21.57 7.80 53.71
C TRP A 6 -22.28 7.23 52.47
N TRP A 7 -22.34 7.99 51.39
CA TRP A 7 -22.76 7.49 50.10
C TRP A 7 -21.55 6.91 49.38
N MET A 8 -21.46 5.59 49.26
CA MET A 8 -20.53 4.90 48.35
C MET A 8 -21.09 4.94 46.94
N SER A 9 -20.52 5.78 46.10
CA SER A 9 -20.76 5.76 44.67
C SER A 9 -19.97 4.60 44.06
N VAL A 10 -20.64 3.50 43.73
CA VAL A 10 -20.07 2.41 42.91
C VAL A 10 -20.09 2.86 41.46
N ALA A 11 -18.96 3.33 40.95
CA ALA A 11 -18.79 3.52 39.52
C ALA A 11 -18.67 2.14 38.84
N LEU A 12 -19.75 1.69 38.21
CA LEU A 12 -19.68 0.53 37.32
C LEU A 12 -18.83 0.87 36.10
N TRP A 13 -17.59 0.42 36.09
CA TRP A 13 -16.78 0.34 34.89
C TRP A 13 -17.30 -0.82 34.05
N LEU A 14 -18.18 -0.53 33.10
CA LEU A 14 -18.47 -1.46 32.02
C LEU A 14 -17.25 -1.45 31.09
N PRO A 15 -16.56 -2.58 30.88
CA PRO A 15 -15.55 -2.65 29.83
C PRO A 15 -16.27 -2.42 28.51
N LEU A 16 -15.92 -1.35 27.80
CA LEU A 16 -16.28 -1.17 26.40
C LEU A 16 -15.60 -2.33 25.68
N GLN A 17 -16.33 -3.43 25.45
CA GLN A 17 -15.90 -4.47 24.56
C GLN A 17 -15.84 -3.82 23.16
N ALA A 18 -14.64 -3.39 22.77
CA ALA A 18 -14.37 -3.15 21.36
C ALA A 18 -14.66 -4.48 20.66
N ALA A 19 -15.75 -4.53 19.91
CA ALA A 19 -16.01 -5.62 19.01
C ALA A 19 -14.72 -5.79 18.19
N ALA A 20 -14.13 -6.99 18.22
CA ALA A 20 -12.99 -7.31 17.37
C ALA A 20 -13.49 -7.12 15.93
N GLN A 21 -13.16 -5.97 15.34
CA GLN A 21 -13.46 -5.74 13.94
C GLN A 21 -12.64 -6.77 13.17
N ASP A 22 -13.34 -7.52 12.34
CA ASP A 22 -12.86 -8.61 11.51
C ASP A 22 -11.76 -8.06 10.56
N GLY A 23 -10.56 -7.83 10.96
CA GLY A 23 -9.36 -7.38 10.24
C GLY A 23 -9.49 -6.74 8.84
N ARG A 24 -10.73 -6.55 8.38
CA ARG A 24 -11.13 -6.01 7.09
C ARG A 24 -11.26 -4.50 7.18
N PHE A 25 -10.67 -3.83 6.19
CA PHE A 25 -10.76 -2.38 6.10
C PHE A 25 -11.92 -1.95 5.21
N HIS A 26 -12.53 -0.84 5.54
CA HIS A 26 -13.51 -0.16 4.69
C HIS A 26 -12.83 0.33 3.40
N SER A 27 -13.58 0.40 2.29
CA SER A 27 -13.06 1.02 1.06
C SER A 27 -12.58 2.45 1.33
N PRO A 28 -11.39 2.84 0.86
CA PRO A 28 -10.91 4.21 1.00
C PRO A 28 -11.63 5.20 0.08
N VAL A 29 -12.51 4.72 -0.81
CA VAL A 29 -13.29 5.54 -1.76
C VAL A 29 -14.73 5.02 -1.83
N ASP A 30 -15.67 5.90 -2.18
CA ASP A 30 -17.09 5.57 -2.35
C ASP A 30 -17.48 5.20 -3.80
N ILE A 31 -16.49 4.83 -4.59
CA ILE A 31 -16.62 4.30 -5.96
C ILE A 31 -16.08 2.86 -5.99
N PRO A 32 -16.29 2.09 -7.08
CA PRO A 32 -15.72 0.76 -7.18
C PRO A 32 -14.21 0.75 -6.89
N PHE A 33 -13.80 -0.12 -5.96
CA PHE A 33 -12.40 -0.25 -5.54
C PHE A 33 -11.60 -0.97 -6.61
N LEU A 34 -10.88 -0.21 -7.43
CA LEU A 34 -10.01 -0.71 -8.49
C LEU A 34 -8.60 -0.15 -8.30
N MET A 35 -7.61 -0.96 -8.54
CA MET A 35 -6.21 -0.60 -8.37
C MET A 35 -5.55 -0.20 -9.70
N SER A 36 -4.49 0.59 -9.62
CA SER A 36 -3.58 0.91 -10.72
C SER A 36 -2.11 0.68 -10.38
N GLY A 37 -1.78 0.41 -9.12
CA GLY A 37 -0.44 0.07 -8.64
C GLY A 37 -0.52 -0.80 -7.39
N SER A 38 0.38 -1.77 -7.27
CA SER A 38 0.48 -2.70 -6.15
C SER A 38 1.65 -2.35 -5.24
N PHE A 39 1.54 -2.80 -3.97
CA PHE A 39 2.61 -2.66 -3.00
C PHE A 39 3.86 -3.40 -3.44
N GLY A 40 5.03 -2.76 -3.33
CA GLY A 40 6.33 -3.34 -3.61
C GLY A 40 6.69 -3.45 -5.09
N GLU A 41 5.86 -2.98 -6.02
CA GLU A 41 6.25 -2.98 -7.43
C GLU A 41 7.44 -2.03 -7.68
N PRO A 42 8.37 -2.39 -8.57
CA PRO A 42 9.51 -1.54 -8.90
C PRO A 42 9.06 -0.25 -9.58
N ARG A 43 9.57 0.87 -9.10
CA ARG A 43 9.48 2.21 -9.71
C ARG A 43 10.89 2.68 -10.11
N PRO A 44 11.07 3.73 -10.90
CA PRO A 44 12.40 4.13 -11.38
C PRO A 44 13.47 4.30 -10.29
N ASN A 45 13.10 4.78 -9.10
CA ASN A 45 14.06 5.11 -8.03
C ASN A 45 13.75 4.42 -6.69
N HIS A 46 12.64 3.69 -6.58
CA HIS A 46 12.18 3.11 -5.32
C HIS A 46 11.22 1.94 -5.57
N PHE A 47 10.85 1.25 -4.52
CA PHE A 47 9.71 0.35 -4.54
C PHE A 47 8.45 1.11 -4.13
N HIS A 48 7.31 0.74 -4.70
CA HIS A 48 6.03 1.34 -4.38
C HIS A 48 5.62 0.99 -2.94
N CYS A 49 5.46 2.01 -2.09
CA CYS A 49 5.28 1.84 -0.64
C CYS A 49 3.83 1.60 -0.21
N GLY A 50 2.89 1.62 -1.15
CA GLY A 50 1.46 1.47 -0.89
C GLY A 50 0.72 0.81 -2.06
N ILE A 51 -0.55 1.13 -2.16
CA ILE A 51 -1.39 0.78 -3.31
C ILE A 51 -1.94 2.06 -3.95
N ASP A 52 -2.08 2.06 -5.26
CA ASP A 52 -2.72 3.15 -6.01
C ASP A 52 -4.15 2.76 -6.34
N VAL A 53 -5.12 3.50 -5.79
CA VAL A 53 -6.55 3.30 -6.01
C VAL A 53 -7.04 4.26 -7.08
N LYS A 54 -7.72 3.73 -8.09
CA LYS A 54 -8.26 4.52 -9.21
C LYS A 54 -9.35 5.46 -8.74
N THR A 55 -9.29 6.71 -9.21
CA THR A 55 -10.31 7.74 -8.97
C THR A 55 -11.04 8.13 -10.27
N GLN A 56 -11.15 7.17 -11.20
CA GLN A 56 -11.78 7.36 -12.52
C GLN A 56 -11.08 8.43 -13.38
N GLY A 57 -9.78 8.70 -13.15
CA GLY A 57 -9.01 9.71 -13.88
C GLY A 57 -9.35 11.16 -13.53
N VAL A 58 -10.10 11.40 -12.46
CA VAL A 58 -10.50 12.75 -12.03
C VAL A 58 -10.15 13.00 -10.57
N VAL A 59 -10.00 14.25 -10.21
CA VAL A 59 -9.87 14.74 -8.84
C VAL A 59 -11.24 14.87 -8.16
N GLY A 60 -11.26 15.01 -6.82
CA GLY A 60 -12.47 15.34 -6.07
C GLY A 60 -13.34 14.14 -5.69
N LYS A 61 -12.89 12.89 -5.87
CA LYS A 61 -13.59 11.73 -5.32
C LYS A 61 -13.45 11.71 -3.80
N ARG A 62 -14.51 11.29 -3.11
CA ARG A 62 -14.52 11.20 -1.65
C ARG A 62 -13.50 10.17 -1.17
N VAL A 63 -12.65 10.59 -0.22
CA VAL A 63 -11.66 9.73 0.44
C VAL A 63 -12.15 9.47 1.85
N LEU A 64 -12.28 8.18 2.19
CA LEU A 64 -12.89 7.70 3.41
C LEU A 64 -11.85 7.05 4.32
N SER A 65 -12.03 7.18 5.65
CA SER A 65 -11.20 6.44 6.60
C SER A 65 -11.42 4.95 6.45
N VAL A 66 -10.33 4.19 6.30
CA VAL A 66 -10.40 2.73 6.10
C VAL A 66 -10.77 1.97 7.38
N TYR A 67 -10.58 2.58 8.54
CA TYR A 67 -10.83 1.95 9.83
C TYR A 67 -11.09 3.01 10.91
N ASP A 68 -11.64 2.61 12.06
CA ASP A 68 -11.80 3.48 13.22
C ASP A 68 -10.45 4.02 13.70
N GLY A 69 -10.41 5.26 14.17
CA GLY A 69 -9.17 5.85 14.66
C GLY A 69 -9.27 7.36 14.88
N TYR A 70 -8.18 8.06 14.64
CA TYR A 70 -8.14 9.52 14.69
C TYR A 70 -7.13 10.05 13.67
N VAL A 71 -7.39 11.22 13.10
CA VAL A 71 -6.42 11.93 12.27
C VAL A 71 -5.26 12.37 13.15
N SER A 72 -4.10 11.79 12.92
CA SER A 72 -2.89 11.98 13.76
C SER A 72 -1.89 12.97 13.15
N ARG A 73 -1.94 13.19 11.81
CA ARG A 73 -1.04 14.12 11.12
C ARG A 73 -1.64 14.58 9.81
N LEU A 74 -1.36 15.84 9.44
CA LEU A 74 -1.66 16.42 8.13
C LEU A 74 -0.37 16.96 7.53
N THR A 75 -0.17 16.73 6.23
CA THR A 75 0.93 17.33 5.48
C THR A 75 0.41 18.03 4.23
N VAL A 76 1.06 19.14 3.87
CA VAL A 76 0.88 19.87 2.61
C VAL A 76 2.25 20.12 2.02
N GLY A 77 2.44 19.72 0.76
CA GLY A 77 3.70 19.88 0.05
C GLY A 77 3.55 19.81 -1.46
N TYR A 78 4.62 20.15 -2.17
CA TYR A 78 4.65 20.16 -3.65
C TYR A 78 5.26 18.89 -4.24
N ASP A 79 5.94 18.11 -3.42
CA ASP A 79 6.70 16.91 -3.77
C ASP A 79 6.20 15.70 -2.95
N GLY A 80 6.72 14.51 -3.24
CA GLY A 80 6.40 13.27 -2.53
C GLY A 80 4.89 13.03 -2.45
N PHE A 81 4.37 12.94 -1.25
CA PHE A 81 2.95 12.67 -0.97
C PHE A 81 2.00 13.82 -1.33
N GLY A 82 2.53 15.04 -1.58
CA GLY A 82 1.69 16.21 -1.75
C GLY A 82 0.88 16.52 -0.49
N ASN A 83 -0.42 16.69 -0.65
CA ASN A 83 -1.33 16.81 0.49
C ASN A 83 -1.66 15.41 1.00
N ALA A 84 -1.46 15.17 2.31
CA ALA A 84 -1.76 13.88 2.89
C ALA A 84 -2.42 13.95 4.26
N VAL A 85 -3.26 12.94 4.55
CA VAL A 85 -3.89 12.67 5.85
C VAL A 85 -3.34 11.37 6.40
N TYR A 86 -2.99 11.37 7.68
CA TYR A 86 -2.57 10.18 8.42
C TYR A 86 -3.63 9.87 9.47
N VAL A 87 -4.12 8.65 9.49
CA VAL A 87 -5.08 8.18 10.50
C VAL A 87 -4.43 7.06 11.31
N THR A 88 -4.30 7.27 12.62
CA THR A 88 -3.81 6.24 13.54
C THR A 88 -4.97 5.40 14.04
N HIS A 89 -4.83 4.09 13.96
CA HIS A 89 -5.86 3.10 14.27
C HIS A 89 -5.56 2.32 15.56
N PRO A 90 -6.59 1.84 16.28
CA PRO A 90 -6.38 1.07 17.52
C PRO A 90 -5.74 -0.32 17.28
N ASN A 91 -5.71 -0.81 16.03
CA ASN A 91 -5.07 -2.07 15.65
C ASN A 91 -3.54 -1.95 15.45
N GLY A 92 -2.94 -0.81 15.80
CA GLY A 92 -1.49 -0.59 15.70
C GLY A 92 -0.99 -0.20 14.31
N LEU A 93 -1.88 0.21 13.40
CA LEU A 93 -1.56 0.70 12.08
C LEU A 93 -1.85 2.20 11.95
N VAL A 94 -1.16 2.83 11.00
CA VAL A 94 -1.46 4.17 10.48
C VAL A 94 -1.77 4.03 9.00
N SER A 95 -2.92 4.51 8.56
CA SER A 95 -3.20 4.66 7.13
C SER A 95 -2.82 6.07 6.67
N VAL A 96 -2.15 6.16 5.51
CA VAL A 96 -1.67 7.41 4.92
C VAL A 96 -2.32 7.57 3.56
N TYR A 97 -3.09 8.65 3.39
CA TYR A 97 -3.83 8.98 2.19
C TYR A 97 -3.13 10.14 1.49
N CYS A 98 -2.64 9.93 0.29
CA CYS A 98 -1.74 10.87 -0.40
C CYS A 98 -2.35 11.43 -1.68
N HIS A 99 -1.66 12.43 -2.25
CA HIS A 99 -2.02 13.13 -3.48
C HIS A 99 -3.37 13.82 -3.43
N LEU A 100 -3.83 14.20 -2.23
CA LEU A 100 -5.16 14.76 -2.00
C LEU A 100 -5.31 16.13 -2.64
N ASN A 101 -6.51 16.42 -3.16
CA ASN A 101 -6.86 17.74 -3.67
C ASN A 101 -7.29 18.68 -2.55
N GLU A 102 -8.12 18.18 -1.63
CA GLU A 102 -8.72 18.99 -0.58
C GLU A 102 -9.02 18.14 0.66
N PHE A 103 -8.87 18.75 1.83
CA PHE A 103 -9.29 18.19 3.12
C PHE A 103 -10.76 18.56 3.42
N VAL A 104 -11.41 17.78 4.29
CA VAL A 104 -12.71 18.21 4.84
C VAL A 104 -12.60 19.55 5.59
N PRO A 105 -13.66 20.36 5.70
CA PRO A 105 -13.59 21.74 6.21
C PRO A 105 -12.87 21.88 7.55
N ALA A 106 -13.09 20.95 8.48
CA ALA A 106 -12.46 20.99 9.79
C ALA A 106 -10.94 20.79 9.73
N LEU A 107 -10.44 19.85 8.92
CA LEU A 107 -9.01 19.61 8.71
C LEU A 107 -8.37 20.73 7.88
N LYS A 108 -9.09 21.26 6.88
CA LYS A 108 -8.66 22.42 6.08
C LYS A 108 -8.40 23.65 6.96
N GLU A 109 -9.24 23.88 7.96
CA GLU A 109 -9.07 24.99 8.89
C GLU A 109 -7.79 24.83 9.75
N VAL A 110 -7.47 23.61 10.17
CA VAL A 110 -6.19 23.34 10.87
C VAL A 110 -5.00 23.69 9.98
N VAL A 111 -5.01 23.20 8.74
CA VAL A 111 -3.94 23.49 7.76
C VAL A 111 -3.81 24.99 7.55
N ARG A 112 -4.92 25.69 7.30
CA ARG A 112 -4.94 27.15 7.10
C ARG A 112 -4.33 27.90 8.29
N ARG A 113 -4.70 27.55 9.52
CA ARG A 113 -4.13 28.16 10.73
C ARG A 113 -2.63 27.96 10.86
N CYS A 114 -2.13 26.75 10.53
CA CYS A 114 -0.70 26.47 10.53
C CYS A 114 0.01 27.34 9.47
N GLN A 115 -0.51 27.40 8.25
CA GLN A 115 0.05 28.20 7.16
C GLN A 115 0.17 29.68 7.53
N TYR A 116 -0.89 30.27 8.10
CA TYR A 116 -0.87 31.67 8.52
C TYR A 116 0.05 31.93 9.71
N LYS A 117 0.12 30.99 10.67
CA LYS A 117 0.98 31.12 11.84
C LYS A 117 2.46 31.06 11.49
N GLU A 118 2.81 30.18 10.54
CA GLU A 118 4.20 29.90 10.17
C GLU A 118 4.63 30.61 8.89
N GLU A 119 3.70 31.41 8.29
CA GLU A 119 3.91 32.16 7.04
C GLU A 119 4.49 31.28 5.90
N THR A 120 4.01 30.04 5.79
CA THR A 120 4.44 29.05 4.81
C THR A 120 3.27 28.31 4.20
N GLU A 121 3.40 27.91 2.93
CA GLU A 121 2.41 27.06 2.27
C GLU A 121 2.58 25.57 2.65
N ARG A 122 3.78 25.17 3.07
CA ARG A 122 4.04 23.81 3.54
C ARG A 122 3.54 23.63 4.97
N VAL A 123 2.93 22.47 5.22
CA VAL A 123 2.43 22.11 6.56
C VAL A 123 2.88 20.69 6.89
N ASP A 124 3.30 20.51 8.13
CA ASP A 124 3.50 19.20 8.76
C ASP A 124 3.05 19.32 10.20
N VAL A 125 1.77 19.02 10.46
CA VAL A 125 1.18 19.18 11.79
C VAL A 125 0.69 17.84 12.33
N LYS A 126 1.11 17.53 13.56
CA LYS A 126 0.63 16.38 14.33
C LYS A 126 -0.56 16.80 15.18
N LEU A 127 -1.56 15.93 15.27
CA LEU A 127 -2.78 16.14 16.01
C LEU A 127 -2.89 15.10 17.14
N PRO A 128 -3.32 15.51 18.34
CA PRO A 128 -3.53 14.58 19.45
C PRO A 128 -4.80 13.74 19.24
N PRO A 129 -4.88 12.54 19.84
CA PRO A 129 -5.95 11.56 19.62
C PRO A 129 -7.38 12.08 19.80
N ALA A 130 -7.60 13.02 20.72
CA ALA A 130 -8.93 13.50 21.07
C ALA A 130 -9.52 14.55 20.09
N VAL A 131 -8.72 15.06 19.12
CA VAL A 131 -9.14 16.24 18.32
C VAL A 131 -9.97 15.86 17.13
N PHE A 132 -9.59 14.82 16.39
CA PHE A 132 -10.31 14.37 15.20
C PHE A 132 -10.51 12.85 15.20
N PRO A 133 -11.41 12.32 16.03
CA PRO A 133 -11.81 10.92 15.94
C PRO A 133 -12.55 10.67 14.63
N VAL A 134 -12.32 9.50 14.04
CA VAL A 134 -12.98 9.05 12.81
C VAL A 134 -13.42 7.61 12.94
N LYS A 135 -14.50 7.27 12.24
CA LYS A 135 -14.98 5.91 12.06
C LYS A 135 -14.63 5.41 10.66
N ALA A 136 -14.59 4.09 10.50
CA ALA A 136 -14.50 3.48 9.19
C ALA A 136 -15.63 4.02 8.28
N GLY A 137 -15.29 4.50 7.08
CA GLY A 137 -16.23 5.10 6.14
C GLY A 137 -16.46 6.61 6.33
N ASP A 138 -15.93 7.25 7.36
CA ASP A 138 -16.03 8.70 7.51
C ASP A 138 -15.23 9.42 6.41
N LEU A 139 -15.83 10.47 5.84
CA LEU A 139 -15.18 11.34 4.88
C LEU A 139 -14.07 12.14 5.55
N ILE A 140 -12.84 12.04 5.02
CA ILE A 140 -11.67 12.75 5.56
C ILE A 140 -11.04 13.73 4.57
N ALA A 141 -11.19 13.47 3.25
CA ALA A 141 -10.58 14.30 2.21
C ALA A 141 -11.24 14.03 0.85
N TYR A 142 -10.71 14.69 -0.18
CA TYR A 142 -11.02 14.46 -1.58
C TYR A 142 -9.77 14.13 -2.38
N SER A 143 -9.86 13.14 -3.27
CA SER A 143 -8.75 12.67 -4.10
C SER A 143 -8.22 13.75 -5.04
N GLY A 144 -6.96 13.67 -5.39
CA GLY A 144 -6.30 14.69 -6.19
C GLY A 144 -5.19 14.16 -7.07
N ASN A 145 -4.23 15.06 -7.32
CA ASN A 145 -3.04 14.82 -8.11
C ASN A 145 -1.87 15.70 -7.61
N THR A 146 -1.81 15.97 -6.29
CA THR A 146 -0.76 16.81 -5.69
C THR A 146 0.51 16.01 -5.43
N GLY A 147 1.65 16.68 -5.30
CA GLY A 147 2.94 16.04 -5.07
C GLY A 147 3.48 15.30 -6.28
N ALA A 148 4.21 14.20 -6.04
CA ALA A 148 4.85 13.39 -7.09
C ALA A 148 3.84 12.40 -7.73
N SER A 149 2.86 12.93 -8.45
CA SER A 149 1.80 12.15 -9.11
C SER A 149 1.65 12.54 -10.57
N LEU A 150 1.54 11.53 -11.47
CA LEU A 150 1.42 11.74 -12.92
C LEU A 150 -0.04 11.87 -13.39
N ALA A 151 -0.99 11.33 -12.63
CA ALA A 151 -2.41 11.34 -12.97
C ALA A 151 -3.26 11.21 -11.70
N PRO A 152 -4.53 11.67 -11.71
CA PRO A 152 -5.41 11.59 -10.55
C PRO A 152 -5.60 10.16 -10.05
N HIS A 153 -5.24 9.89 -8.80
CA HIS A 153 -5.43 8.64 -8.07
C HIS A 153 -5.36 8.90 -6.56
N LEU A 154 -5.68 7.89 -5.76
CA LEU A 154 -5.42 7.88 -4.33
C LEU A 154 -4.27 6.90 -4.07
N HIS A 155 -3.12 7.39 -3.62
CA HIS A 155 -2.07 6.55 -3.07
C HIS A 155 -2.33 6.30 -1.59
N LEU A 156 -2.38 5.03 -1.18
CA LEU A 156 -2.68 4.60 0.18
C LEU A 156 -1.58 3.71 0.73
N GLU A 157 -0.97 4.13 1.83
CA GLU A 157 0.02 3.33 2.57
C GLU A 157 -0.52 2.86 3.91
N LEU A 158 0.02 1.76 4.42
CA LEU A 158 -0.12 1.32 5.81
C LEU A 158 1.25 1.26 6.47
N HIS A 159 1.34 1.88 7.65
CA HIS A 159 2.56 1.88 8.46
C HIS A 159 2.26 1.26 9.83
N ARG A 160 3.19 0.51 10.38
CA ARG A 160 3.09 0.00 11.73
C ARG A 160 3.44 1.11 12.73
N VAL A 161 2.60 1.30 13.74
CA VAL A 161 2.82 2.36 14.75
C VAL A 161 4.13 2.17 15.53
N SER A 162 4.51 0.91 15.83
CA SER A 162 5.64 0.61 16.72
C SER A 162 7.01 0.96 16.16
N ASP A 163 7.19 0.85 14.84
CA ASP A 163 8.50 1.00 14.19
C ASP A 163 8.44 1.77 12.86
N GLY A 164 7.25 2.18 12.41
CA GLY A 164 7.04 2.87 11.14
C GLY A 164 7.20 1.98 9.91
N ALA A 165 7.35 0.66 10.08
CA ALA A 165 7.53 -0.25 8.97
C ALA A 165 6.31 -0.25 8.04
N LEU A 166 6.59 -0.25 6.73
CA LEU A 166 5.58 -0.38 5.69
C LEU A 166 4.91 -1.75 5.74
N VAL A 167 3.60 -1.78 5.58
CA VAL A 167 2.78 -2.99 5.56
C VAL A 167 2.02 -3.06 4.25
N ASP A 168 2.03 -4.23 3.58
CA ASP A 168 1.23 -4.44 2.38
C ASP A 168 -0.26 -4.19 2.66
N PRO A 169 -0.90 -3.19 2.03
CA PRO A 169 -2.31 -2.90 2.29
C PRO A 169 -3.25 -3.95 1.70
N LEU A 170 -2.84 -4.67 0.66
CA LEU A 170 -3.72 -5.53 -0.12
C LEU A 170 -4.47 -6.59 0.71
N PRO A 171 -3.86 -7.28 1.70
CA PRO A 171 -4.57 -8.26 2.52
C PRO A 171 -5.79 -7.70 3.27
N TYR A 172 -5.78 -6.42 3.62
CA TYR A 172 -6.88 -5.76 4.34
C TYR A 172 -8.07 -5.41 3.43
N PHE A 173 -7.84 -5.33 2.11
CA PHE A 173 -8.84 -4.97 1.10
C PHE A 173 -9.23 -6.13 0.18
N GLN A 174 -8.72 -7.34 0.41
CA GLN A 174 -8.95 -8.50 -0.45
C GLN A 174 -10.45 -8.80 -0.67
N HIS A 175 -11.28 -8.55 0.33
CA HIS A 175 -12.73 -8.74 0.27
C HIS A 175 -13.46 -7.75 -0.67
N LEU A 176 -12.80 -6.67 -1.09
CA LEU A 176 -13.32 -5.67 -2.04
C LEU A 176 -12.91 -5.95 -3.49
N LEU A 177 -11.96 -6.88 -3.69
CA LEU A 177 -11.40 -7.20 -4.98
C LEU A 177 -12.00 -8.51 -5.51
N THR A 178 -12.27 -8.51 -6.79
CA THR A 178 -12.46 -9.75 -7.56
C THR A 178 -11.24 -9.90 -8.45
N ASP A 179 -10.43 -10.91 -8.16
CA ASP A 179 -9.23 -11.20 -8.93
C ASP A 179 -9.06 -12.71 -9.08
N ASP A 180 -9.39 -13.21 -10.26
CA ASP A 180 -9.24 -14.60 -10.67
C ASP A 180 -8.25 -14.74 -11.85
N MET A 181 -7.55 -13.66 -12.20
CA MET A 181 -6.58 -13.64 -13.28
C MET A 181 -5.22 -14.14 -12.77
N SER A 182 -4.71 -15.18 -13.42
CA SER A 182 -3.35 -15.65 -13.13
C SER A 182 -2.31 -14.76 -13.80
N PRO A 183 -1.12 -14.59 -13.19
CA PRO A 183 0.00 -13.90 -13.82
C PRO A 183 0.36 -14.49 -15.17
N VAL A 184 0.73 -13.64 -16.13
CA VAL A 184 1.16 -14.04 -17.47
C VAL A 184 2.69 -14.01 -17.54
N VAL A 185 3.31 -15.17 -17.79
CA VAL A 185 4.74 -15.28 -18.02
C VAL A 185 5.00 -15.18 -19.52
N HIS A 186 5.70 -14.14 -19.95
CA HIS A 186 6.04 -13.89 -21.36
C HIS A 186 7.33 -14.60 -21.77
N GLY A 187 8.29 -14.70 -20.85
CA GLY A 187 9.57 -15.30 -21.16
C GLY A 187 10.47 -15.53 -19.94
N VAL A 188 11.45 -16.38 -20.16
CA VAL A 188 12.54 -16.65 -19.22
C VAL A 188 13.87 -16.44 -19.94
N LYS A 189 14.80 -15.75 -19.31
CA LYS A 189 16.16 -15.58 -19.81
C LYS A 189 17.13 -16.20 -18.84
N LEU A 190 17.99 -17.09 -19.37
CA LEU A 190 19.17 -17.58 -18.66
C LEU A 190 20.38 -16.79 -19.13
N TYR A 191 21.29 -16.47 -18.23
CA TYR A 191 22.53 -15.78 -18.54
C TYR A 191 23.69 -16.32 -17.72
N ALA A 192 24.84 -16.49 -18.38
CA ALA A 192 26.07 -16.92 -17.75
C ALA A 192 26.70 -15.70 -17.03
N CYS A 193 27.17 -15.89 -15.80
CA CYS A 193 27.99 -14.90 -15.14
C CYS A 193 29.35 -14.78 -15.86
N PRO A 194 29.79 -13.57 -16.26
CA PRO A 194 31.05 -13.40 -16.99
C PRO A 194 32.22 -14.05 -16.28
N GLY A 195 33.00 -14.86 -17.02
CA GLY A 195 34.19 -15.59 -16.51
C GLY A 195 33.86 -16.71 -15.50
N ARG A 196 32.60 -16.98 -15.17
CA ARG A 196 32.22 -17.97 -14.14
C ARG A 196 31.09 -18.89 -14.56
N GLY A 197 30.52 -18.74 -15.73
CA GLY A 197 29.43 -19.55 -16.23
C GLY A 197 29.40 -19.63 -17.74
N TRP A 198 28.60 -20.58 -18.24
CA TRP A 198 28.55 -20.93 -19.66
C TRP A 198 27.16 -21.51 -19.97
N ILE A 199 26.61 -21.19 -21.15
CA ILE A 199 25.31 -21.65 -21.63
C ILE A 199 25.45 -22.14 -23.08
N ASP A 200 24.96 -23.35 -23.35
CA ASP A 200 25.02 -24.06 -24.63
C ASP A 200 26.45 -24.06 -25.25
N THR A 201 26.67 -23.48 -26.42
CA THR A 201 27.94 -23.43 -27.14
C THR A 201 28.75 -22.15 -26.90
N GLY A 202 28.79 -21.66 -25.67
CA GLY A 202 29.56 -20.44 -25.31
C GLY A 202 28.76 -19.14 -25.37
N ARG A 203 27.44 -19.19 -25.40
CA ARG A 203 26.57 -18.00 -25.37
C ARG A 203 26.55 -17.37 -23.99
N SER A 204 26.54 -16.03 -23.94
CA SER A 204 26.41 -15.27 -22.70
C SER A 204 24.98 -15.33 -22.13
N SER A 205 23.97 -15.51 -22.98
CA SER A 205 22.58 -15.62 -22.56
C SER A 205 21.71 -16.35 -23.58
N LYS A 206 20.57 -16.88 -23.11
CA LYS A 206 19.54 -17.50 -23.93
C LYS A 206 18.16 -17.10 -23.42
N THR A 207 17.32 -16.60 -24.31
CA THR A 207 15.93 -16.20 -24.00
C THR A 207 14.97 -17.24 -24.54
N PHE A 208 13.95 -17.56 -23.77
CA PHE A 208 12.85 -18.43 -24.12
C PHE A 208 11.56 -17.64 -24.00
N THR A 209 10.76 -17.60 -25.04
CA THR A 209 9.37 -17.16 -24.97
C THR A 209 8.57 -18.31 -24.37
N VAL A 210 7.74 -18.02 -23.37
CA VAL A 210 6.82 -19.00 -22.81
C VAL A 210 5.53 -18.95 -23.63
N THR A 211 5.15 -20.08 -24.19
CA THR A 211 3.86 -20.29 -24.85
C THR A 211 3.03 -21.22 -23.99
N ALA A 212 1.70 -21.28 -24.22
CA ALA A 212 0.78 -22.13 -23.47
C ALA A 212 1.23 -23.61 -23.42
N ASP A 213 1.94 -24.08 -24.48
CA ASP A 213 2.53 -25.42 -24.58
C ASP A 213 3.98 -25.45 -24.13
N ALA A 214 4.30 -24.82 -22.99
CA ALA A 214 5.65 -24.77 -22.45
C ALA A 214 6.19 -26.18 -22.11
N SER A 215 6.54 -26.94 -23.13
CA SER A 215 7.27 -28.19 -23.01
C SER A 215 8.65 -27.94 -22.38
N ALA A 216 9.10 -28.88 -21.56
CA ALA A 216 10.42 -28.84 -20.95
C ALA A 216 11.48 -28.55 -22.02
N ARG A 217 12.20 -27.45 -21.88
CA ARG A 217 13.29 -27.08 -22.79
C ARG A 217 14.61 -27.48 -22.15
N VAL A 218 15.42 -28.18 -22.89
CA VAL A 218 16.76 -28.58 -22.46
C VAL A 218 17.75 -27.46 -22.78
N VAL A 219 18.45 -27.01 -21.75
CA VAL A 219 19.56 -26.05 -21.85
C VAL A 219 20.77 -26.66 -21.18
N ARG A 220 21.89 -26.65 -21.87
CA ARG A 220 23.18 -27.08 -21.30
C ARG A 220 23.83 -25.86 -20.65
N ALA A 221 24.05 -25.91 -19.35
CA ALA A 221 24.68 -24.84 -18.61
C ALA A 221 25.72 -25.38 -17.65
N TRP A 222 26.77 -24.61 -17.42
CA TRP A 222 27.84 -24.96 -16.48
C TRP A 222 28.32 -23.72 -15.71
N GLY A 223 28.72 -23.90 -14.45
CA GLY A 223 29.21 -22.83 -13.60
C GLY A 223 28.07 -21.94 -13.07
N ARG A 224 28.35 -20.63 -12.90
CA ARG A 224 27.35 -19.69 -12.38
C ARG A 224 26.42 -19.18 -13.49
N VAL A 225 25.15 -19.49 -13.36
CA VAL A 225 24.10 -19.09 -14.27
C VAL A 225 23.01 -18.37 -13.47
N GLY A 226 22.54 -17.22 -13.99
CA GLY A 226 21.39 -16.50 -13.48
C GLY A 226 20.16 -16.77 -14.32
N ALA A 227 18.98 -16.55 -13.72
CA ALA A 227 17.68 -16.59 -14.39
C ALA A 227 16.95 -15.27 -14.19
N ALA A 228 16.28 -14.79 -15.23
CA ALA A 228 15.35 -13.69 -15.17
C ALA A 228 14.02 -14.12 -15.78
N VAL A 229 12.94 -13.62 -15.24
CA VAL A 229 11.58 -13.86 -15.72
C VAL A 229 10.98 -12.54 -16.19
N TRP A 230 10.34 -12.56 -17.34
CA TRP A 230 9.49 -11.49 -17.82
C TRP A 230 8.04 -11.92 -17.66
N ALA A 231 7.34 -11.27 -16.77
CA ALA A 231 5.95 -11.59 -16.47
C ALA A 231 5.21 -10.33 -15.99
N ASP A 232 3.92 -10.31 -16.26
CA ASP A 232 2.97 -9.30 -15.77
C ASP A 232 1.89 -10.00 -14.96
N ASP A 233 1.41 -9.35 -13.90
CA ASP A 233 0.18 -9.70 -13.23
C ASP A 233 -0.96 -8.80 -13.72
N LEU A 234 -2.16 -9.34 -13.78
CA LEU A 234 -3.36 -8.66 -14.26
C LEU A 234 -4.44 -8.77 -13.18
N MET A 235 -5.43 -7.90 -13.23
CA MET A 235 -6.55 -7.90 -12.30
C MET A 235 -7.85 -7.64 -13.06
N ASN A 236 -8.94 -8.27 -12.63
CA ASN A 236 -10.26 -8.07 -13.22
C ASN A 236 -10.65 -6.58 -13.20
N HIS A 237 -11.39 -6.18 -14.23
CA HIS A 237 -11.93 -4.82 -14.40
C HIS A 237 -10.89 -3.69 -14.53
N THR A 238 -9.60 -4.01 -14.72
CA THR A 238 -8.54 -3.04 -15.00
C THR A 238 -7.65 -3.54 -16.14
N GLN A 239 -7.07 -2.59 -16.91
CA GLN A 239 -6.07 -2.89 -17.94
C GLN A 239 -4.64 -2.66 -17.44
N ASN A 240 -4.49 -2.34 -16.16
CA ASN A 240 -3.17 -2.12 -15.59
C ASN A 240 -2.40 -3.44 -15.46
N LYS A 241 -1.10 -3.34 -15.69
CA LYS A 241 -0.14 -4.40 -15.40
C LYS A 241 0.46 -4.16 -14.04
N PHE A 242 0.46 -5.20 -13.23
CA PHE A 242 0.99 -5.17 -11.88
C PHE A 242 2.30 -5.96 -11.80
N GLY A 243 3.11 -5.66 -10.79
CA GLY A 243 4.28 -6.45 -10.44
C GLY A 243 3.89 -7.83 -9.89
N ILE A 244 4.70 -8.84 -10.23
CA ILE A 244 4.49 -10.19 -9.71
C ILE A 244 4.77 -10.22 -8.21
N ARG A 245 3.80 -10.64 -7.43
CA ARG A 245 3.90 -10.68 -5.97
C ARG A 245 4.94 -11.70 -5.47
N ARG A 246 5.03 -12.87 -6.12
CA ARG A 246 5.96 -13.93 -5.71
C ARG A 246 6.53 -14.67 -6.92
N ILE A 247 7.86 -14.81 -6.94
CA ILE A 247 8.57 -15.65 -7.90
C ILE A 247 9.41 -16.65 -7.11
N THR A 248 9.28 -17.94 -7.42
CA THR A 248 10.05 -19.00 -6.77
C THR A 248 10.85 -19.75 -7.81
N LEU A 249 12.18 -19.82 -7.62
CA LEU A 249 13.07 -20.69 -8.38
C LEU A 249 13.30 -21.97 -7.60
N LYS A 250 13.04 -23.12 -8.24
CA LYS A 250 13.39 -24.43 -7.72
C LYS A 250 14.46 -25.05 -8.59
N VAL A 251 15.46 -25.68 -7.96
CA VAL A 251 16.51 -26.46 -8.62
C VAL A 251 16.46 -27.86 -8.02
N ASP A 252 16.35 -28.88 -8.85
CA ASP A 252 16.19 -30.28 -8.44
C ASP A 252 15.06 -30.50 -7.41
N GLY A 253 13.93 -29.79 -7.64
CA GLY A 253 12.77 -29.84 -6.75
C GLY A 253 12.93 -29.04 -5.43
N ARG A 254 14.11 -28.54 -5.12
CA ARG A 254 14.38 -27.74 -3.92
C ARG A 254 14.29 -26.25 -4.23
N GLN A 255 13.67 -25.49 -3.34
CA GLN A 255 13.60 -24.04 -3.46
C GLN A 255 15.00 -23.44 -3.30
N ALA A 256 15.54 -22.86 -4.38
CA ALA A 256 16.81 -22.16 -4.39
C ALA A 256 16.66 -20.67 -4.09
N VAL A 257 15.58 -20.02 -4.61
CA VAL A 257 15.27 -18.62 -4.40
C VAL A 257 13.76 -18.46 -4.28
N SER A 258 13.31 -17.62 -3.35
CA SER A 258 11.97 -17.08 -3.35
C SER A 258 12.09 -15.55 -3.29
N TYR A 259 11.52 -14.90 -4.28
CA TYR A 259 11.37 -13.44 -4.31
C TYR A 259 9.92 -13.14 -4.01
N THR A 260 9.69 -12.33 -2.98
CA THR A 260 8.46 -11.59 -2.81
C THR A 260 8.83 -10.12 -2.92
N HIS A 261 8.07 -9.31 -3.64
CA HIS A 261 8.37 -7.89 -3.65
C HIS A 261 8.39 -7.38 -2.21
N LEU A 262 9.45 -6.67 -1.83
CA LEU A 262 9.78 -6.23 -0.47
C LEU A 262 10.03 -7.36 0.56
N THR A 263 10.99 -8.22 0.29
CA THR A 263 11.87 -8.68 1.36
C THR A 263 13.12 -7.81 1.30
N LEU A 264 13.14 -6.73 2.04
CA LEU A 264 14.40 -6.10 2.39
C LEU A 264 15.16 -7.08 3.28
N PRO A 265 16.49 -7.25 3.04
CA PRO A 265 17.33 -8.08 3.89
C PRO A 265 17.38 -7.55 5.31
#